data_e37b9f2ae1a8130572013a56b75848c8
#
_entry.id   e37b9f2ae1a8130572013a56b75848c8
#
_cell.length_a   1.000
_cell.length_b   1.000
_cell.length_c   1.000
_cell.angle_alpha   90.00
_cell.angle_beta   90.00
_cell.angle_gamma   90.00
#
_symmetry.space_group_name_H-M   'P 1'
#
loop_
_entity.id
_entity.type
_entity.pdbx_description
1 polymer ?
#
loop_
_entity_poly.entity_id
_entity_poly.type
_entity_poly.pdbx_seq_one_letter_code
_entity_poly.pdbx_strand_id
1 'polypeptide(L)'
;VFPSSGHPDYGWPGFRADPHRLPNGLVELPMTPGTGGGYFRLFPYAWTRRLIRRLNARGRPAVFYIHPWELDPDQPRMKLPPLKRFRHYVNLKHTAPRLRRLLSDFRFGTAGGILDDYGL
;
A
#
# COMPACT_ATOMS: atom_id res chain seq x y z
N VAL A 1 8.61 4.91 11.03
CA VAL A 1 7.89 6.08 11.52
C VAL A 1 7.92 7.08 10.39
N PHE A 2 6.83 7.23 9.67
CA PHE A 2 6.71 8.33 8.73
C PHE A 2 6.44 9.57 9.56
N PRO A 3 7.18 10.66 9.39
CA PRO A 3 6.84 11.90 10.05
C PRO A 3 5.39 12.23 9.67
N SER A 4 4.57 12.48 10.65
CA SER A 4 3.32 13.17 10.46
C SER A 4 3.70 14.54 9.91
N SER A 5 3.84 14.63 8.58
CA SER A 5 3.84 15.93 7.97
C SER A 5 2.45 16.47 8.27
N GLY A 6 2.34 17.62 8.85
CA GLY A 6 1.04 18.27 9.13
C GLY A 6 0.25 18.59 7.85
N HIS A 7 0.43 17.79 6.81
CA HIS A 7 -0.27 17.86 5.55
C HIS A 7 -1.61 17.12 5.71
N PRO A 8 -2.75 17.73 5.40
CA PRO A 8 -4.07 17.12 5.57
C PRO A 8 -4.24 15.77 4.84
N ASP A 9 -3.37 15.45 3.88
CA ASP A 9 -3.39 14.21 3.12
C ASP A 9 -2.49 13.10 3.70
N TYR A 10 -1.75 13.37 4.77
CA TYR A 10 -0.79 12.44 5.36
C TYR A 10 -0.89 12.38 6.88
N GLY A 11 -1.72 11.46 7.36
CA GLY A 11 -1.72 11.09 8.76
C GLY A 11 -2.45 12.11 9.65
N TRP A 12 -3.70 11.82 9.86
CA TRP A 12 -4.52 12.53 10.82
C TRP A 12 -4.02 12.29 12.25
N PRO A 13 -3.96 13.30 13.14
CA PRO A 13 -3.77 13.06 14.56
C PRO A 13 -4.87 12.11 15.09
N GLY A 14 -4.47 10.95 15.61
CA GLY A 14 -5.41 9.91 16.01
C GLY A 14 -5.69 8.85 14.96
N PHE A 15 -4.90 8.79 13.87
CA PHE A 15 -5.00 7.74 12.85
C PHE A 15 -4.99 6.34 13.48
N ARG A 16 -6.06 5.60 13.28
CA ARG A 16 -6.18 4.20 13.66
C ARG A 16 -5.72 3.34 12.49
N ALA A 17 -4.84 2.43 12.76
CA ALA A 17 -4.27 1.57 11.72
C ALA A 17 -5.09 0.32 11.44
N ASP A 18 -6.10 0.04 12.25
CA ASP A 18 -7.02 -1.09 12.12
C ASP A 18 -8.37 -0.65 11.56
N PRO A 19 -9.09 -1.55 10.87
CA PRO A 19 -10.46 -1.29 10.45
C PRO A 19 -11.32 -0.82 11.63
N HIS A 20 -12.11 0.22 11.45
CA HIS A 20 -12.92 0.77 12.54
C HIS A 20 -14.12 1.59 12.01
N ARG A 21 -15.10 1.78 12.90
CA ARG A 21 -16.25 2.64 12.62
C ARG A 21 -15.98 4.07 13.10
N LEU A 22 -16.25 5.03 12.24
CA LEU A 22 -16.18 6.45 12.55
C LEU A 22 -17.41 6.91 13.34
N PRO A 23 -17.36 8.06 14.05
CA PRO A 23 -18.48 8.59 14.80
C PRO A 23 -19.75 8.83 13.97
N ASN A 24 -19.61 9.10 12.67
CA ASN A 24 -20.71 9.28 11.74
C ASN A 24 -21.30 7.97 11.19
N GLY A 25 -20.82 6.81 11.68
CA GLY A 25 -21.29 5.49 11.27
C GLY A 25 -20.57 4.89 10.05
N LEU A 26 -19.74 5.64 9.33
CA LEU A 26 -18.94 5.12 8.23
C LEU A 26 -17.86 4.16 8.74
N VAL A 27 -17.55 3.16 7.93
CA VAL A 27 -16.46 2.21 8.22
C VAL A 27 -15.23 2.62 7.44
N GLU A 28 -14.11 2.73 8.12
CA GLU A 28 -12.81 3.01 7.52
C GLU A 28 -11.96 1.75 7.48
N LEU A 29 -11.42 1.44 6.30
CA LEU A 29 -10.41 0.42 6.08
C LEU A 29 -9.09 1.12 5.71
N PRO A 30 -8.19 1.34 6.68
CA PRO A 30 -6.99 2.13 6.46
C PRO A 30 -5.99 1.42 5.54
N MET A 31 -5.37 2.18 4.64
CA MET A 31 -4.26 1.69 3.82
C MET A 31 -3.04 1.40 4.69
N THR A 32 -2.33 0.31 4.38
CA THR A 32 -1.11 -0.02 5.12
C THR A 32 0.08 0.81 4.61
N PRO A 33 0.62 1.74 5.41
CA PRO A 33 1.75 2.56 4.99
C PRO A 33 2.97 1.72 4.60
N GLY A 34 3.67 2.12 3.53
CA GLY A 34 4.92 1.50 3.12
C GLY A 34 4.80 0.17 2.38
N THR A 35 3.59 -0.30 2.07
CA THR A 35 3.38 -1.58 1.37
C THR A 35 3.20 -1.43 -0.13
N GLY A 36 2.51 -0.38 -0.59
CA GLY A 36 2.13 -0.20 -2.00
C GLY A 36 2.81 0.95 -2.71
N GLY A 37 2.39 1.21 -3.95
CA GLY A 37 2.80 2.33 -4.76
C GLY A 37 4.32 2.45 -4.92
N GLY A 38 4.84 3.66 -4.76
CA GLY A 38 6.26 3.96 -4.90
C GLY A 38 7.17 3.17 -3.97
N TYR A 39 6.73 2.80 -2.78
CA TYR A 39 7.51 1.97 -1.84
C TYR A 39 7.72 0.57 -2.39
N PHE A 40 6.69 -0.04 -2.95
CA PHE A 40 6.76 -1.36 -3.57
C PHE A 40 7.73 -1.42 -4.75
N ARG A 41 7.89 -0.31 -5.46
CA ARG A 41 8.84 -0.18 -6.56
C ARG A 41 10.26 0.14 -6.09
N LEU A 42 10.38 1.03 -5.11
CA LEU A 42 11.68 1.55 -4.66
C LEU A 42 12.44 0.53 -3.82
N PHE A 43 11.76 -0.10 -2.85
CA PHE A 43 12.40 -1.05 -1.93
C PHE A 43 12.47 -2.47 -2.50
N PRO A 44 13.43 -3.30 -2.04
CA PRO A 44 13.45 -4.72 -2.36
C PRO A 44 12.14 -5.40 -1.95
N TYR A 45 11.68 -6.38 -2.73
CA TYR A 45 10.45 -7.14 -2.44
C TYR A 45 10.44 -7.74 -1.02
N ALA A 46 11.61 -8.17 -0.53
CA ALA A 46 11.74 -8.71 0.83
C ALA A 46 11.27 -7.74 1.92
N TRP A 47 11.35 -6.44 1.70
CA TRP A 47 10.83 -5.41 2.62
C TRP A 47 9.31 -5.50 2.75
N THR A 48 8.61 -5.43 1.63
CA THR A 48 7.14 -5.55 1.59
C THR A 48 6.68 -6.87 2.21
N ARG A 49 7.32 -7.99 1.82
CA ARG A 49 7.01 -9.31 2.36
C ARG A 49 7.19 -9.37 3.88
N ARG A 50 8.27 -8.82 4.41
CA ARG A 50 8.53 -8.80 5.86
C ARG A 50 7.52 -7.93 6.61
N LEU A 51 7.16 -6.78 6.05
CA LEU A 51 6.17 -5.89 6.64
C LEU A 51 4.79 -6.56 6.74
N ILE A 52 4.31 -7.14 5.64
CA ILE A 52 3.02 -7.85 5.61
C ILE A 52 3.04 -9.03 6.59
N ARG A 53 4.10 -9.84 6.60
CA ARG A 53 4.22 -10.96 7.57
C ARG A 53 4.15 -10.50 9.03
N ARG A 54 4.77 -9.37 9.36
CA ARG A 54 4.72 -8.82 10.71
C ARG A 54 3.32 -8.36 11.12
N LEU A 55 2.57 -7.79 10.17
CA LEU A 55 1.19 -7.40 10.40
C LEU A 55 0.30 -8.64 10.61
N ASN A 56 0.40 -9.61 9.72
CA ASN A 56 -0.38 -10.85 9.78
C ASN A 56 -0.08 -11.65 11.07
N ALA A 57 1.19 -11.67 11.52
CA ALA A 57 1.56 -12.30 12.78
C ALA A 57 0.93 -11.65 14.03
N ARG A 58 0.42 -10.41 13.88
CA ARG A 58 -0.32 -9.68 14.91
C ARG A 58 -1.83 -9.73 14.70
N GLY A 59 -2.31 -10.62 13.82
CA GLY A 59 -3.73 -10.72 13.46
C GLY A 59 -4.28 -9.52 12.67
N ARG A 60 -3.40 -8.71 12.06
CA ARG A 60 -3.79 -7.50 11.33
C ARG A 60 -3.70 -7.71 9.82
N PRO A 61 -4.74 -7.36 9.07
CA PRO A 61 -4.69 -7.40 7.62
C PRO A 61 -3.74 -6.32 7.08
N ALA A 62 -3.11 -6.60 5.95
CA ALA A 62 -2.40 -5.60 5.19
C ALA A 62 -3.26 -5.15 4.00
N VAL A 63 -3.56 -3.86 3.93
CA VAL A 63 -4.25 -3.26 2.80
C VAL A 63 -3.20 -2.73 1.84
N PHE A 64 -3.01 -3.47 0.75
CA PHE A 64 -2.05 -3.14 -0.30
C PHE A 64 -2.75 -2.44 -1.46
N TYR A 65 -2.15 -1.38 -1.99
CA TYR A 65 -2.66 -0.69 -3.16
C TYR A 65 -1.59 -0.50 -4.24
N ILE A 66 -2.04 -0.47 -5.47
CA ILE A 66 -1.21 -0.22 -6.65
C ILE A 66 -2.05 0.48 -7.72
N HIS A 67 -1.44 1.39 -8.46
CA HIS A 67 -2.12 2.05 -9.56
C HIS A 67 -1.89 1.28 -10.86
N PRO A 68 -2.87 1.22 -11.78
CA PRO A 68 -2.72 0.51 -13.05
C PRO A 68 -1.49 0.94 -13.86
N TRP A 69 -1.16 2.23 -13.88
CA TRP A 69 0.02 2.75 -14.59
C TRP A 69 1.35 2.21 -14.05
N GLU A 70 1.41 1.76 -12.80
CA GLU A 70 2.60 1.16 -12.21
C GLU A 70 2.91 -0.23 -12.78
N LEU A 71 1.96 -0.83 -13.50
CA LEU A 71 2.11 -2.11 -14.18
C LEU A 71 2.47 -1.97 -15.65
N ASP A 72 2.49 -0.74 -16.17
CA ASP A 72 2.82 -0.44 -17.57
C ASP A 72 4.23 0.16 -17.68
N PRO A 73 5.26 -0.66 -17.96
CA PRO A 73 6.62 -0.17 -18.15
C PRO A 73 6.81 0.64 -19.44
N ASP A 74 5.91 0.45 -20.41
CA ASP A 74 6.01 1.04 -21.76
C ASP A 74 5.18 2.32 -21.90
N GLN A 75 4.61 2.81 -20.80
CA GLN A 75 3.85 4.05 -20.78
C GLN A 75 4.61 5.26 -21.38
N PRO A 76 3.91 6.23 -21.98
CA PRO A 76 4.54 7.43 -22.52
C PRO A 76 5.37 8.17 -21.48
N ARG A 77 6.58 8.61 -21.88
CA ARG A 77 7.50 9.31 -20.97
C ARG A 77 7.18 10.79 -20.92
N MET A 78 6.76 11.28 -19.76
CA MET A 78 6.51 12.69 -19.52
C MET A 78 7.81 13.46 -19.22
N LYS A 79 7.84 14.74 -19.58
CA LYS A 79 8.89 15.66 -19.16
C LYS A 79 8.67 16.03 -17.70
N LEU A 80 9.46 15.46 -16.79
CA LEU A 80 9.39 15.68 -15.36
C LEU A 80 10.75 16.12 -14.82
N PRO A 81 10.79 16.92 -13.74
CA PRO A 81 12.02 17.18 -13.00
C PRO A 81 12.71 15.88 -12.59
N PRO A 82 14.06 15.85 -12.50
CA PRO A 82 14.83 14.61 -12.34
C PRO A 82 14.35 13.72 -11.17
N LEU A 83 14.10 14.30 -10.00
CA LEU A 83 13.64 13.55 -8.84
C LEU A 83 12.25 12.97 -9.02
N LYS A 84 11.31 13.76 -9.58
CA LYS A 84 9.94 13.29 -9.88
C LYS A 84 9.97 12.19 -10.96
N ARG A 85 10.81 12.38 -11.99
CA ARG A 85 11.01 11.38 -13.04
C ARG A 85 11.53 10.06 -12.48
N PHE A 86 12.57 10.11 -11.63
CA PHE A 86 13.08 8.92 -10.96
C PHE A 86 12.00 8.20 -10.16
N ARG A 87 11.31 8.91 -9.27
CA ARG A 87 10.25 8.33 -8.43
C ARG A 87 9.09 7.74 -9.24
N HIS A 88 8.77 8.36 -10.38
CA HIS A 88 7.68 7.89 -11.24
C HIS A 88 8.05 6.62 -12.00
N TYR A 89 9.27 6.53 -12.55
CA TYR A 89 9.64 5.45 -13.47
C TYR A 89 10.54 4.37 -12.86
N VAL A 90 11.00 4.54 -11.62
CA VAL A 90 11.86 3.57 -10.97
C VAL A 90 11.20 2.18 -10.91
N ASN A 91 11.93 1.18 -11.38
CA ASN A 91 11.58 -0.24 -11.29
C ASN A 91 10.20 -0.64 -11.88
N LEU A 92 9.59 0.16 -12.79
CA LEU A 92 8.31 -0.18 -13.41
C LEU A 92 8.30 -1.59 -14.01
N LYS A 93 9.36 -1.97 -14.75
CA LYS A 93 9.50 -3.31 -15.36
C LYS A 93 9.48 -4.47 -14.35
N HIS A 94 9.80 -4.19 -13.09
CA HIS A 94 9.80 -5.19 -12.02
C HIS A 94 8.51 -5.25 -11.22
N THR A 95 7.60 -4.31 -11.43
CA THR A 95 6.37 -4.18 -10.62
C THR A 95 5.42 -5.36 -10.84
N ALA A 96 5.13 -5.71 -12.10
CA ALA A 96 4.24 -6.83 -12.41
C ALA A 96 4.79 -8.19 -11.91
N PRO A 97 6.07 -8.54 -12.14
CA PRO A 97 6.64 -9.76 -11.54
C PRO A 97 6.59 -9.78 -10.01
N ARG A 98 6.88 -8.65 -9.37
CA ARG A 98 6.79 -8.52 -7.90
C ARG A 98 5.36 -8.68 -7.39
N LEU A 99 4.38 -8.11 -8.10
CA LEU A 99 2.97 -8.26 -7.74
C LEU A 99 2.52 -9.72 -7.86
N ARG A 100 2.87 -10.42 -8.95
CA ARG A 100 2.58 -11.85 -9.08
C ARG A 100 3.15 -12.65 -7.92
N ARG A 101 4.39 -12.35 -7.52
CA ARG A 101 5.02 -12.99 -6.37
C ARG A 101 4.30 -12.68 -5.07
N LEU A 102 3.86 -11.43 -4.87
CA LEU A 102 3.09 -11.03 -3.70
C LEU A 102 1.79 -11.82 -3.58
N LEU A 103 1.06 -11.96 -4.70
CA LEU A 103 -0.19 -12.72 -4.78
C LEU A 103 0.03 -14.24 -4.54
N SER A 104 1.23 -14.76 -4.81
CA SER A 104 1.59 -16.15 -4.50
C SER A 104 2.04 -16.35 -3.06
N ASP A 105 2.69 -15.35 -2.46
CA ASP A 105 3.26 -15.45 -1.11
C ASP A 105 2.21 -15.22 0.00
N PHE A 106 1.05 -14.61 -0.31
CA PHE A 106 -0.01 -14.26 0.64
C PHE A 106 -1.40 -14.58 0.10
N ARG A 107 -2.32 -14.87 1.02
CA ARG A 107 -3.75 -14.99 0.68
C ARG A 107 -4.36 -13.60 0.69
N PHE A 108 -5.06 -13.27 -0.39
CA PHE A 108 -5.81 -12.03 -0.51
C PHE A 108 -7.30 -12.31 -0.42
N GLY A 109 -8.02 -11.40 0.19
CA GLY A 109 -9.46 -11.39 0.29
C GLY A 109 -10.04 -10.05 -0.17
N THR A 110 -11.35 -9.92 -0.10
CA THR A 110 -12.04 -8.67 -0.38
C THR A 110 -12.01 -7.73 0.83
N ALA A 111 -12.16 -6.43 0.58
CA ALA A 111 -12.31 -5.46 1.66
C ALA A 111 -13.51 -5.79 2.56
N GLY A 112 -14.66 -6.18 1.96
CA GLY A 112 -15.85 -6.62 2.70
C GLY A 112 -15.55 -7.78 3.63
N GLY A 113 -14.89 -8.85 3.16
CA GLY A 113 -14.53 -9.99 3.99
C GLY A 113 -13.65 -9.62 5.19
N ILE A 114 -12.72 -8.65 5.00
CA ILE A 114 -11.92 -8.14 6.13
C ILE A 114 -12.83 -7.41 7.15
N LEU A 115 -13.77 -6.60 6.67
CA LEU A 115 -14.69 -5.88 7.56
C LEU A 115 -15.61 -6.83 8.33
N ASP A 116 -16.10 -7.89 7.67
CA ASP A 116 -16.90 -8.94 8.32
C ASP A 116 -16.09 -9.64 9.43
N ASP A 117 -14.81 -9.95 9.20
CA ASP A 117 -13.91 -10.55 10.21
C ASP A 117 -13.70 -9.62 11.42
N TYR A 118 -13.84 -8.30 11.24
CA TYR A 118 -13.77 -7.30 12.31
C TYR A 118 -15.13 -6.99 12.97
N GLY A 119 -16.21 -7.57 12.45
CA GLY A 119 -17.58 -7.30 12.94
C GLY A 119 -18.07 -5.88 12.61
N LEU A 120 -17.67 -5.32 11.49
CA LEU A 120 -17.92 -3.94 11.08
C LEU A 120 -18.95 -3.82 9.96
#